data_8d064ff9a13bef2dcc115619657e9428
#
_entry.id   8d064ff9a13bef2dcc115619657e9428
#
_cell.length_a   1.000
_cell.length_b   1.000
_cell.length_c   1.000
_cell.angle_alpha   90.00
_cell.angle_beta   90.00
_cell.angle_gamma   90.00
#
_symmetry.space_group_name_H-M   'P 1'
#
loop_
_entity.id
_entity.type
_entity.pdbx_description
1 polymer ?
#
loop_
_entity_poly.entity_id
_entity_poly.type
_entity_poly.pdbx_seq_one_letter_code
_entity_poly.pdbx_strand_id
1 'polypeptide(L)'
;MNMKEWLNELREAETKKAMPILSFPAVQLMGISVKELISNSDRQAEGMVRIAERVDAAASVSLMDLSVEAECFGSQIVVSEDEVPTVKGSIVSDLEDVEKLQIPPVGAGRTDIYIDAVRKAVEKIHDRPVFAGMIGPYSLAGRLLDVTEIMFYCYDEPEMVALLLDKVTEFLISYGKAYKETGANGIMLAEPLAGLLSPALAEEFSAPYVKRIVDALRDDNFLVIYHNCGNSTIQMIDSIL
;
A
#
# COMPACT_ATOMS: atom_id res chain seq x y z
N MET A 1 -6.97 -18.63 6.98
CA MET A 1 -6.17 -19.48 6.04
C MET A 1 -4.72 -19.43 6.49
N ASN A 2 -4.02 -20.57 6.53
CA ASN A 2 -2.59 -20.58 6.82
C ASN A 2 -1.81 -20.15 5.57
N MET A 3 -1.05 -19.09 5.68
CA MET A 3 -0.38 -18.49 4.52
C MET A 3 0.91 -19.20 4.12
N LYS A 4 1.52 -19.98 5.04
CA LYS A 4 2.65 -20.84 4.68
C LYS A 4 2.19 -22.03 3.83
N GLU A 5 1.04 -22.63 4.18
CA GLU A 5 0.45 -23.69 3.38
C GLU A 5 0.06 -23.19 2.00
N TRP A 6 -0.61 -22.05 1.92
CA TRP A 6 -0.95 -21.40 0.64
C TRP A 6 0.27 -21.10 -0.25
N LEU A 7 1.37 -20.60 0.32
CA LEU A 7 2.62 -20.40 -0.43
C LEU A 7 3.21 -21.71 -0.94
N ASN A 8 3.15 -22.79 -0.16
CA ASN A 8 3.62 -24.09 -0.60
C ASN A 8 2.74 -24.65 -1.72
N GLU A 9 1.44 -24.54 -1.62
CA GLU A 9 0.51 -24.93 -2.69
C GLU A 9 0.82 -24.18 -4.00
N LEU A 10 1.09 -22.86 -3.93
CA LEU A 10 1.49 -22.09 -5.09
C LEU A 10 2.84 -22.54 -5.68
N ARG A 11 3.80 -22.92 -4.83
CA ARG A 11 5.11 -23.42 -5.29
C ARG A 11 5.01 -24.77 -5.97
N GLU A 12 4.17 -25.67 -5.46
CA GLU A 12 3.99 -27.04 -5.93
C GLU A 12 3.04 -27.14 -7.13
N ALA A 13 2.14 -26.15 -7.32
CA ALA A 13 1.19 -26.15 -8.42
C ALA A 13 1.89 -26.22 -9.78
N GLU A 14 1.48 -27.17 -10.62
CA GLU A 14 1.97 -27.32 -12.01
C GLU A 14 1.64 -26.08 -12.84
N THR A 15 0.43 -25.54 -12.69
CA THR A 15 -0.01 -24.31 -13.34
C THR A 15 -0.04 -23.16 -12.35
N LYS A 16 0.77 -22.13 -12.60
CA LYS A 16 0.82 -20.94 -11.75
C LYS A 16 -0.35 -20.01 -12.05
N LYS A 17 -1.02 -19.53 -11.00
CA LYS A 17 -2.05 -18.51 -11.10
C LYS A 17 -1.43 -17.13 -10.98
N ALA A 18 -1.90 -16.19 -11.79
CA ALA A 18 -1.54 -14.78 -11.67
C ALA A 18 -2.22 -14.16 -10.43
N MET A 19 -1.61 -13.11 -9.90
CA MET A 19 -2.21 -12.26 -8.86
C MET A 19 -2.23 -10.81 -9.38
N PRO A 20 -3.16 -10.46 -10.26
CA PRO A 20 -3.24 -9.13 -10.84
C PRO A 20 -3.87 -8.13 -9.87
N ILE A 21 -3.43 -6.86 -9.96
CA ILE A 21 -4.06 -5.73 -9.28
C ILE A 21 -5.16 -5.19 -10.20
N LEU A 22 -6.41 -5.52 -9.91
CA LEU A 22 -7.57 -5.21 -10.76
C LEU A 22 -8.60 -4.29 -10.08
N SER A 23 -8.23 -3.65 -9.00
CA SER A 23 -9.17 -2.91 -8.16
C SER A 23 -9.88 -1.74 -8.89
N PHE A 24 -9.14 -0.89 -9.62
CA PHE A 24 -9.76 0.19 -10.39
C PHE A 24 -10.57 -0.28 -11.61
N PRO A 25 -10.16 -1.29 -12.40
CA PRO A 25 -11.01 -1.87 -13.45
C PRO A 25 -12.40 -2.33 -13.00
N ALA A 26 -12.65 -2.54 -11.71
CA ALA A 26 -13.97 -2.85 -11.17
C ALA A 26 -15.03 -1.81 -11.53
N VAL A 27 -14.68 -0.53 -11.70
CA VAL A 27 -15.63 0.53 -12.10
C VAL A 27 -16.36 0.21 -13.40
N GLN A 28 -15.67 -0.41 -14.37
CA GLN A 28 -16.26 -0.82 -15.64
C GLN A 28 -17.26 -1.97 -15.49
N LEU A 29 -16.96 -2.92 -14.58
CA LEU A 29 -17.85 -4.04 -14.28
C LEU A 29 -19.11 -3.60 -13.53
N MET A 30 -19.01 -2.53 -12.78
CA MET A 30 -20.09 -2.01 -11.92
C MET A 30 -20.86 -0.86 -12.54
N GLY A 31 -20.32 -0.19 -13.56
CA GLY A 31 -20.91 0.99 -14.20
C GLY A 31 -20.93 2.20 -13.24
N ILE A 32 -19.93 2.36 -12.40
CA ILE A 32 -19.79 3.47 -11.44
C ILE A 32 -18.55 4.30 -11.76
N SER A 33 -18.45 5.49 -11.14
CA SER A 33 -17.26 6.33 -11.28
C SER A 33 -16.15 5.91 -10.31
N VAL A 34 -14.91 6.34 -10.58
CA VAL A 34 -13.78 6.18 -9.66
C VAL A 34 -14.09 6.90 -8.35
N LYS A 35 -14.67 8.09 -8.41
CA LYS A 35 -15.05 8.86 -7.23
C LYS A 35 -16.04 8.10 -6.32
N GLU A 36 -17.04 7.44 -6.89
CA GLU A 36 -17.96 6.59 -6.14
C GLU A 36 -17.22 5.41 -5.51
N LEU A 37 -16.33 4.75 -6.25
CA LEU A 37 -15.55 3.62 -5.75
C LEU A 37 -14.68 3.99 -4.55
N ILE A 38 -13.89 5.07 -4.64
CA ILE A 38 -12.93 5.46 -3.59
C ILE A 38 -13.58 6.00 -2.32
N SER A 39 -14.84 6.43 -2.38
CA SER A 39 -15.58 7.04 -1.28
C SER A 39 -16.58 6.12 -0.60
N ASN A 40 -16.67 4.85 -1.02
CA ASN A 40 -17.69 3.93 -0.51
C ASN A 40 -17.16 2.51 -0.32
N SER A 41 -17.12 2.05 0.93
CA SER A 41 -16.61 0.72 1.30
C SER A 41 -17.43 -0.44 0.72
N ASP A 42 -18.75 -0.27 0.60
CA ASP A 42 -19.62 -1.31 0.00
C ASP A 42 -19.31 -1.48 -1.49
N ARG A 43 -19.06 -0.36 -2.20
CA ARG A 43 -18.68 -0.40 -3.62
C ARG A 43 -17.29 -1.02 -3.82
N GLN A 44 -16.34 -0.70 -2.97
CA GLN A 44 -15.02 -1.34 -3.02
C GLN A 44 -15.13 -2.86 -2.79
N ALA A 45 -15.83 -3.29 -1.76
CA ALA A 45 -16.04 -4.70 -1.47
C ALA A 45 -16.81 -5.42 -2.60
N GLU A 46 -17.87 -4.81 -3.15
CA GLU A 46 -18.60 -5.34 -4.30
C GLU A 46 -17.69 -5.50 -5.51
N GLY A 47 -16.84 -4.50 -5.80
CA GLY A 47 -15.88 -4.57 -6.89
C GLY A 47 -14.90 -5.73 -6.74
N MET A 48 -14.37 -5.95 -5.54
CA MET A 48 -13.49 -7.08 -5.25
C MET A 48 -14.19 -8.43 -5.48
N VAL A 49 -15.44 -8.58 -5.04
CA VAL A 49 -16.24 -9.79 -5.25
C VAL A 49 -16.48 -10.05 -6.73
N ARG A 50 -16.92 -9.05 -7.50
CA ARG A 50 -17.16 -9.19 -8.94
C ARG A 50 -15.91 -9.55 -9.73
N ILE A 51 -14.76 -9.02 -9.32
CA ILE A 51 -13.46 -9.41 -9.90
C ILE A 51 -13.13 -10.85 -9.53
N ALA A 52 -13.32 -11.26 -8.27
CA ALA A 52 -13.06 -12.62 -7.83
C ALA A 52 -13.90 -13.66 -8.58
N GLU A 53 -15.18 -13.36 -8.87
CA GLU A 53 -16.07 -14.21 -9.66
C GLU A 53 -15.66 -14.30 -11.13
N ARG A 54 -15.03 -13.26 -11.68
CA ARG A 54 -14.70 -13.19 -13.12
C ARG A 54 -13.29 -13.67 -13.44
N VAL A 55 -12.36 -13.55 -12.51
CA VAL A 55 -10.93 -13.82 -12.73
C VAL A 55 -10.43 -14.90 -11.77
N ASP A 56 -9.92 -16.00 -12.34
CA ASP A 56 -9.27 -17.05 -11.56
C ASP A 56 -7.86 -16.63 -11.14
N ALA A 57 -7.78 -15.73 -10.16
CA ALA A 57 -6.54 -15.22 -9.60
C ALA A 57 -6.10 -16.00 -8.36
N ALA A 58 -4.80 -15.99 -8.06
CA ALA A 58 -4.24 -16.63 -6.87
C ALA A 58 -4.74 -15.98 -5.57
N ALA A 59 -5.06 -14.68 -5.60
CA ALA A 59 -5.58 -13.92 -4.47
C ALA A 59 -6.42 -12.74 -4.96
N SER A 60 -7.20 -12.15 -4.06
CA SER A 60 -7.89 -10.87 -4.26
C SER A 60 -7.10 -9.75 -3.59
N VAL A 61 -6.93 -8.62 -4.27
CA VAL A 61 -6.25 -7.43 -3.76
C VAL A 61 -7.23 -6.27 -3.70
N SER A 62 -7.27 -5.54 -2.59
CA SER A 62 -8.15 -4.39 -2.41
C SER A 62 -7.75 -3.20 -3.31
N LEU A 63 -8.49 -2.11 -3.21
CA LEU A 63 -8.22 -0.91 -4.00
C LEU A 63 -6.82 -0.35 -3.68
N MET A 64 -6.01 -0.20 -4.73
CA MET A 64 -4.64 0.32 -4.64
C MET A 64 -4.65 1.83 -4.96
N ASP A 65 -5.20 2.61 -4.06
CA ASP A 65 -5.21 4.08 -4.11
C ASP A 65 -4.11 4.62 -3.20
N LEU A 66 -2.99 4.98 -3.79
CA LEU A 66 -1.79 5.42 -3.08
C LEU A 66 -1.88 6.87 -2.56
N SER A 67 -3.06 7.50 -2.58
CA SER A 67 -3.29 8.83 -2.04
C SER A 67 -3.90 8.82 -0.63
N VAL A 68 -4.45 7.68 -0.20
CA VAL A 68 -5.23 7.54 1.05
C VAL A 68 -4.41 7.87 2.28
N GLU A 69 -3.19 7.34 2.35
CA GLU A 69 -2.31 7.54 3.49
C GLU A 69 -1.78 8.98 3.53
N ALA A 70 -1.45 9.57 2.37
CA ALA A 70 -1.04 10.97 2.30
C ALA A 70 -2.18 11.92 2.70
N GLU A 71 -3.43 11.63 2.30
CA GLU A 71 -4.62 12.36 2.76
C GLU A 71 -4.76 12.31 4.28
N CYS A 72 -4.48 11.15 4.88
CA CYS A 72 -4.52 10.98 6.33
C CYS A 72 -3.55 11.91 7.06
N PHE A 73 -2.36 12.14 6.49
CA PHE A 73 -1.39 13.13 6.98
C PHE A 73 -1.78 14.59 6.69
N GLY A 74 -2.82 14.84 5.92
CA GLY A 74 -3.32 16.19 5.61
C GLY A 74 -2.99 16.67 4.20
N SER A 75 -2.43 15.84 3.32
CA SER A 75 -2.20 16.21 1.92
C SER A 75 -3.50 16.51 1.18
N GLN A 76 -3.46 17.52 0.31
CA GLN A 76 -4.56 17.78 -0.62
C GLN A 76 -4.64 16.70 -1.68
N ILE A 77 -5.85 16.16 -1.89
CA ILE A 77 -6.12 15.13 -2.89
C ILE A 77 -6.99 15.71 -4.01
N VAL A 78 -6.56 15.51 -5.24
CA VAL A 78 -7.38 15.81 -6.42
C VAL A 78 -8.19 14.56 -6.74
N VAL A 79 -9.49 14.70 -6.68
CA VAL A 79 -10.47 13.65 -6.99
C VAL A 79 -11.25 14.07 -8.23
N SER A 80 -11.31 13.19 -9.23
CA SER A 80 -12.15 13.34 -10.42
C SER A 80 -13.15 12.18 -10.52
N GLU A 81 -14.08 12.25 -11.47
CA GLU A 81 -15.06 11.18 -11.67
C GLU A 81 -14.41 9.89 -12.18
N ASP A 82 -13.42 9.99 -13.07
CA ASP A 82 -12.93 8.86 -13.85
C ASP A 82 -11.43 8.58 -13.72
N GLU A 83 -10.68 9.42 -12.97
CA GLU A 83 -9.24 9.26 -12.81
C GLU A 83 -8.87 8.85 -11.38
N VAL A 84 -7.77 8.10 -11.27
CA VAL A 84 -7.20 7.71 -9.97
C VAL A 84 -6.79 8.97 -9.19
N PRO A 85 -7.12 9.08 -7.90
CA PRO A 85 -6.77 10.23 -7.09
C PRO A 85 -5.27 10.50 -7.06
N THR A 86 -4.91 11.78 -7.04
CA THR A 86 -3.51 12.22 -6.97
C THR A 86 -3.30 13.19 -5.83
N VAL A 87 -2.11 13.16 -5.23
CA VAL A 87 -1.68 14.14 -4.22
C VAL A 87 -1.27 15.42 -4.92
N LYS A 88 -1.68 16.58 -4.40
CA LYS A 88 -1.35 17.91 -4.91
C LYS A 88 -0.44 18.65 -3.94
N GLY A 89 0.75 19.01 -4.42
CA GLY A 89 1.74 19.75 -3.63
C GLY A 89 2.38 18.90 -2.51
N SER A 90 3.09 19.56 -1.63
CA SER A 90 3.74 19.00 -0.45
C SER A 90 3.15 19.57 0.84
N ILE A 91 3.28 18.87 1.95
CA ILE A 91 2.88 19.35 3.29
C ILE A 91 4.07 19.50 4.22
N VAL A 92 5.23 19.03 3.82
CA VAL A 92 6.51 19.23 4.51
C VAL A 92 7.55 19.71 3.50
N SER A 93 8.42 20.63 3.89
CA SER A 93 9.45 21.21 3.03
C SER A 93 10.82 21.32 3.69
N ASP A 94 10.90 21.20 5.00
CA ASP A 94 12.11 21.29 5.78
C ASP A 94 12.04 20.44 7.06
N LEU A 95 13.15 20.40 7.82
CA LEU A 95 13.25 19.62 9.05
C LEU A 95 12.22 20.08 10.11
N GLU A 96 11.96 21.38 10.22
CA GLU A 96 11.01 21.93 11.21
C GLU A 96 9.59 21.46 10.93
N ASP A 97 9.18 21.42 9.65
CA ASP A 97 7.91 20.87 9.22
C ASP A 97 7.79 19.38 9.57
N VAL A 98 8.86 18.61 9.30
CA VAL A 98 8.90 17.16 9.64
C VAL A 98 8.84 16.95 11.15
N GLU A 99 9.55 17.74 11.97
CA GLU A 99 9.48 17.65 13.43
C GLU A 99 8.06 17.88 13.94
N LYS A 100 7.35 18.87 13.40
CA LYS A 100 5.98 19.24 13.78
C LYS A 100 4.92 18.29 13.25
N LEU A 101 5.23 17.51 12.21
CA LEU A 101 4.29 16.60 11.58
C LEU A 101 3.79 15.59 12.60
N GLN A 102 2.48 15.57 12.84
CA GLN A 102 1.86 14.60 13.73
C GLN A 102 1.53 13.32 12.98
N ILE A 103 1.74 12.17 13.62
CA ILE A 103 1.30 10.88 13.10
C ILE A 103 -0.22 10.83 13.28
N PRO A 104 -0.99 10.72 12.19
CA PRO A 104 -2.46 10.70 12.31
C PRO A 104 -2.96 9.38 12.89
N PRO A 105 -4.12 9.38 13.55
CA PRO A 105 -4.75 8.14 13.93
C PRO A 105 -5.26 7.38 12.70
N VAL A 106 -5.21 6.05 12.76
CA VAL A 106 -5.90 5.20 11.79
C VAL A 106 -7.41 5.48 11.87
N GLY A 107 -8.07 5.59 10.71
CA GLY A 107 -9.45 6.04 10.61
C GLY A 107 -9.58 7.50 10.15
N ALA A 108 -8.50 8.29 10.20
CA ALA A 108 -8.50 9.63 9.60
C ALA A 108 -8.56 9.57 8.07
N GLY A 109 -9.03 10.64 7.45
CA GLY A 109 -9.23 10.69 6.00
C GLY A 109 -10.15 9.55 5.53
N ARG A 110 -9.75 8.91 4.40
CA ARG A 110 -10.49 7.77 3.84
C ARG A 110 -10.03 6.40 4.36
N THR A 111 -9.06 6.31 5.28
CA THR A 111 -8.52 5.03 5.75
C THR A 111 -9.58 4.11 6.35
N ASP A 112 -10.58 4.65 7.04
CA ASP A 112 -11.72 3.89 7.59
C ASP A 112 -12.54 3.20 6.49
N ILE A 113 -12.76 3.87 5.36
CA ILE A 113 -13.48 3.33 4.20
C ILE A 113 -12.75 2.11 3.65
N TYR A 114 -11.43 2.17 3.58
CA TYR A 114 -10.59 1.10 3.03
C TYR A 114 -10.49 -0.10 3.97
N ILE A 115 -10.40 0.13 5.29
CA ILE A 115 -10.44 -0.93 6.30
C ILE A 115 -11.79 -1.65 6.25
N ASP A 116 -12.90 -0.91 6.21
CA ASP A 116 -14.24 -1.48 6.17
C ASP A 116 -14.50 -2.24 4.86
N ALA A 117 -13.99 -1.74 3.73
CA ALA A 117 -14.07 -2.44 2.45
C ALA A 117 -13.37 -3.80 2.49
N VAL A 118 -12.17 -3.87 3.07
CA VAL A 118 -11.42 -5.12 3.22
C VAL A 118 -12.16 -6.08 4.14
N ARG A 119 -12.71 -5.62 5.27
CA ARG A 119 -13.53 -6.44 6.18
C ARG A 119 -14.70 -7.08 5.44
N LYS A 120 -15.48 -6.27 4.70
CA LYS A 120 -16.63 -6.74 3.91
C LYS A 120 -16.23 -7.70 2.79
N ALA A 121 -15.07 -7.50 2.18
CA ALA A 121 -14.55 -8.39 1.15
C ALA A 121 -14.14 -9.75 1.74
N VAL A 122 -13.47 -9.77 2.88
CA VAL A 122 -13.10 -11.01 3.61
C VAL A 122 -14.34 -11.83 3.98
N GLU A 123 -15.44 -11.16 4.37
CA GLU A 123 -16.72 -11.82 4.68
C GLU A 123 -17.39 -12.48 3.46
N LYS A 124 -16.99 -12.14 2.24
CA LYS A 124 -17.65 -12.58 1.00
C LYS A 124 -16.75 -13.46 0.11
N ILE A 125 -15.44 -13.31 0.19
CA ILE A 125 -14.47 -14.03 -0.64
C ILE A 125 -13.83 -15.13 0.20
N HIS A 126 -14.18 -16.39 -0.07
CA HIS A 126 -13.74 -17.54 0.73
C HIS A 126 -12.86 -18.55 -0.02
N ASP A 127 -12.79 -18.43 -1.34
CA ASP A 127 -12.08 -19.36 -2.24
C ASP A 127 -10.59 -19.03 -2.43
N ARG A 128 -10.18 -17.86 -1.98
CA ARG A 128 -8.80 -17.36 -2.11
C ARG A 128 -8.46 -16.35 -1.00
N PRO A 129 -7.16 -16.11 -0.70
CA PRO A 129 -6.79 -15.08 0.26
C PRO A 129 -7.12 -13.67 -0.23
N VAL A 130 -7.37 -12.77 0.74
CA VAL A 130 -7.64 -11.34 0.52
C VAL A 130 -6.47 -10.54 1.07
N PHE A 131 -5.86 -9.69 0.23
CA PHE A 131 -4.81 -8.77 0.60
C PHE A 131 -5.28 -7.32 0.53
N ALA A 132 -4.93 -6.53 1.53
CA ALA A 132 -5.17 -5.10 1.51
C ALA A 132 -4.05 -4.36 0.77
N GLY A 133 -4.40 -3.39 -0.09
CA GLY A 133 -3.44 -2.49 -0.72
C GLY A 133 -2.99 -1.40 0.26
N MET A 134 -1.71 -1.11 0.31
CA MET A 134 -1.11 -0.07 1.15
C MET A 134 0.12 0.52 0.45
N ILE A 135 0.35 1.83 0.58
CA ILE A 135 1.57 2.45 0.10
C ILE A 135 2.77 2.06 0.99
N GLY A 136 3.97 2.03 0.43
CA GLY A 136 5.17 1.81 1.21
C GLY A 136 5.79 3.10 1.76
N PRO A 137 6.75 2.98 2.72
CA PRO A 137 7.25 4.11 3.50
C PRO A 137 7.92 5.19 2.63
N TYR A 138 8.82 4.82 1.74
CA TYR A 138 9.53 5.80 0.91
C TYR A 138 8.58 6.49 -0.08
N SER A 139 7.66 5.75 -0.65
CA SER A 139 6.65 6.31 -1.55
C SER A 139 5.68 7.24 -0.83
N LEU A 140 5.30 6.95 0.42
CA LEU A 140 4.49 7.86 1.22
C LEU A 140 5.27 9.12 1.59
N ALA A 141 6.50 8.99 2.07
CA ALA A 141 7.35 10.13 2.39
C ALA A 141 7.52 11.06 1.17
N GLY A 142 7.76 10.51 -0.03
CA GLY A 142 7.85 11.29 -1.25
C GLY A 142 6.54 12.00 -1.64
N ARG A 143 5.38 11.47 -1.25
CA ARG A 143 4.10 12.17 -1.47
C ARG A 143 3.86 13.30 -0.49
N LEU A 144 4.40 13.22 0.73
CA LEU A 144 4.29 14.29 1.73
C LEU A 144 5.27 15.43 1.45
N LEU A 145 6.44 15.13 0.92
CA LEU A 145 7.53 16.05 0.69
C LEU A 145 7.49 16.64 -0.74
N ASP A 146 7.70 15.87 -1.71
CA ASP A 146 7.60 15.94 -3.16
C ASP A 146 8.41 14.77 -3.73
N VAL A 147 7.93 14.20 -4.81
CA VAL A 147 8.53 12.99 -5.44
C VAL A 147 9.95 13.25 -5.97
N THR A 148 10.23 14.47 -6.42
CA THR A 148 11.54 14.84 -6.94
C THR A 148 12.48 15.27 -5.81
N GLU A 149 11.98 16.13 -4.92
CA GLU A 149 12.76 16.71 -3.83
C GLU A 149 13.28 15.65 -2.86
N ILE A 150 12.50 14.62 -2.53
CA ILE A 150 12.94 13.57 -1.61
C ILE A 150 14.22 12.87 -2.10
N MET A 151 14.41 12.76 -3.42
CA MET A 151 15.62 12.13 -3.99
C MET A 151 16.87 12.98 -3.77
N PHE A 152 16.74 14.31 -3.82
CA PHE A 152 17.84 15.22 -3.50
C PHE A 152 18.09 15.25 -2.00
N TYR A 153 17.05 15.27 -1.18
CA TYR A 153 17.17 15.31 0.27
C TYR A 153 17.77 14.03 0.88
N CYS A 154 17.73 12.90 0.19
CA CYS A 154 18.50 11.73 0.60
C CYS A 154 20.02 12.01 0.67
N TYR A 155 20.53 13.00 -0.10
CA TYR A 155 21.93 13.41 -0.08
C TYR A 155 22.15 14.68 0.77
N ASP A 156 21.26 15.65 0.64
CA ASP A 156 21.45 17.00 1.22
C ASP A 156 20.96 17.07 2.67
N GLU A 157 19.87 16.35 3.00
CA GLU A 157 19.21 16.40 4.32
C GLU A 157 18.79 14.97 4.79
N PRO A 158 19.74 14.02 4.86
CA PRO A 158 19.42 12.61 5.15
C PRO A 158 18.72 12.40 6.50
N GLU A 159 19.05 13.21 7.52
CA GLU A 159 18.43 13.13 8.83
C GLU A 159 16.95 13.53 8.80
N MET A 160 16.59 14.53 8.00
CA MET A 160 15.20 14.93 7.79
C MET A 160 14.40 13.81 7.10
N VAL A 161 14.98 13.21 6.06
CA VAL A 161 14.32 12.08 5.34
C VAL A 161 14.15 10.89 6.29
N ALA A 162 15.16 10.55 7.08
CA ALA A 162 15.08 9.45 8.04
C ALA A 162 13.98 9.70 9.10
N LEU A 163 13.87 10.92 9.64
CA LEU A 163 12.81 11.28 10.59
C LEU A 163 11.41 11.18 9.97
N LEU A 164 11.25 11.63 8.73
CA LEU A 164 9.97 11.49 8.00
C LEU A 164 9.62 10.03 7.77
N LEU A 165 10.59 9.22 7.36
CA LEU A 165 10.42 7.77 7.16
C LEU A 165 10.05 7.06 8.46
N ASP A 166 10.61 7.46 9.60
CA ASP A 166 10.21 6.92 10.90
C ASP A 166 8.73 7.17 11.19
N LYS A 167 8.26 8.41 11.02
CA LYS A 167 6.86 8.79 11.27
C LYS A 167 5.87 8.07 10.35
N VAL A 168 6.15 8.02 9.04
CA VAL A 168 5.28 7.34 8.10
C VAL A 168 5.27 5.83 8.33
N THR A 169 6.40 5.23 8.72
CA THR A 169 6.49 3.80 9.02
C THR A 169 5.67 3.43 10.25
N GLU A 170 5.69 4.24 11.30
CA GLU A 170 4.87 4.05 12.50
C GLU A 170 3.37 4.08 12.17
N PHE A 171 2.94 5.04 11.35
CA PHE A 171 1.58 5.08 10.84
C PHE A 171 1.22 3.82 10.03
N LEU A 172 2.06 3.41 9.08
CA LEU A 172 1.83 2.26 8.21
C LEU A 172 1.76 0.94 8.99
N ILE A 173 2.57 0.79 10.05
CA ILE A 173 2.45 -0.35 10.96
C ILE A 173 1.09 -0.37 11.65
N SER A 174 0.63 0.77 12.13
CA SER A 174 -0.68 0.90 12.79
C SER A 174 -1.83 0.61 11.81
N TYR A 175 -1.72 1.11 10.58
CA TYR A 175 -2.68 0.87 9.51
C TYR A 175 -2.70 -0.60 9.07
N GLY A 176 -1.53 -1.22 8.92
CA GLY A 176 -1.40 -2.64 8.62
C GLY A 176 -1.98 -3.55 9.72
N LYS A 177 -1.87 -3.17 11.01
CA LYS A 177 -2.54 -3.84 12.12
C LYS A 177 -4.05 -3.76 12.02
N ALA A 178 -4.60 -2.60 11.65
CA ALA A 178 -6.03 -2.44 11.42
C ALA A 178 -6.53 -3.33 10.27
N TYR A 179 -5.78 -3.47 9.19
CA TYR A 179 -6.09 -4.45 8.14
C TYR A 179 -6.05 -5.90 8.65
N LYS A 180 -5.06 -6.24 9.49
CA LYS A 180 -4.96 -7.58 10.08
C LYS A 180 -6.19 -7.92 10.94
N GLU A 181 -6.72 -6.95 11.65
CA GLU A 181 -7.95 -7.09 12.48
C GLU A 181 -9.22 -7.30 11.64
N THR A 182 -9.21 -6.99 10.34
CA THR A 182 -10.33 -7.32 9.43
C THR A 182 -10.43 -8.79 9.09
N GLY A 183 -9.41 -9.60 9.40
CA GLY A 183 -9.29 -10.98 8.95
C GLY A 183 -8.62 -11.15 7.58
N ALA A 184 -8.08 -10.07 7.00
CA ALA A 184 -7.28 -10.14 5.77
C ALA A 184 -6.07 -11.07 5.95
N ASN A 185 -5.62 -11.65 4.85
CA ASN A 185 -4.50 -12.61 4.82
C ASN A 185 -3.13 -11.92 4.63
N GLY A 186 -3.12 -10.60 4.50
CA GLY A 186 -1.91 -9.82 4.37
C GLY A 186 -2.14 -8.46 3.74
N ILE A 187 -1.03 -7.78 3.48
CA ILE A 187 -0.99 -6.53 2.74
C ILE A 187 -0.14 -6.68 1.48
N MET A 188 -0.49 -5.93 0.44
CA MET A 188 0.37 -5.65 -0.70
C MET A 188 0.92 -4.23 -0.53
N LEU A 189 2.20 -4.14 -0.23
CA LEU A 189 2.94 -2.90 0.04
C LEU A 189 3.51 -2.36 -1.28
N ALA A 190 2.96 -1.27 -1.79
CA ALA A 190 3.37 -0.66 -3.05
C ALA A 190 4.45 0.40 -2.83
N GLU A 191 5.63 0.17 -3.41
CA GLU A 191 6.81 1.03 -3.31
C GLU A 191 7.33 1.51 -4.69
N PRO A 192 6.52 2.22 -5.48
CA PRO A 192 6.94 2.63 -6.81
C PRO A 192 8.12 3.61 -6.79
N LEU A 193 8.24 4.49 -5.79
CA LEU A 193 9.34 5.46 -5.73
C LEU A 193 10.66 4.83 -5.29
N ALA A 194 10.64 3.84 -4.40
CA ALA A 194 11.85 3.11 -4.03
C ALA A 194 12.51 2.41 -5.22
N GLY A 195 11.73 2.02 -6.23
CA GLY A 195 12.24 1.46 -7.48
C GLY A 195 13.01 2.42 -8.38
N LEU A 196 13.05 3.70 -8.02
CA LEU A 196 13.85 4.73 -8.69
C LEU A 196 15.20 4.99 -7.98
N LEU A 197 15.36 4.49 -6.76
CA LEU A 197 16.59 4.65 -5.98
C LEU A 197 17.73 3.81 -6.55
N SER A 198 18.95 4.26 -6.31
CA SER A 198 20.13 3.38 -6.43
C SER A 198 20.09 2.30 -5.35
N PRO A 199 20.78 1.16 -5.53
CA PRO A 199 20.84 0.12 -4.49
C PRO A 199 21.29 0.66 -3.13
N ALA A 200 22.30 1.51 -3.06
CA ALA A 200 22.80 2.10 -1.81
C ALA A 200 21.73 2.97 -1.11
N LEU A 201 21.02 3.81 -1.86
CA LEU A 201 19.94 4.62 -1.28
C LEU A 201 18.73 3.76 -0.87
N ALA A 202 18.45 2.68 -1.58
CA ALA A 202 17.38 1.76 -1.21
C ALA A 202 17.72 0.99 0.09
N GLU A 203 18.98 0.60 0.28
CA GLU A 203 19.48 0.01 1.53
C GLU A 203 19.37 0.97 2.72
N GLU A 204 19.52 2.26 2.50
CA GLU A 204 19.48 3.27 3.56
C GLU A 204 18.06 3.78 3.81
N PHE A 205 17.30 4.14 2.77
CA PHE A 205 16.04 4.88 2.88
C PHE A 205 14.78 4.07 2.56
N SER A 206 14.89 2.79 2.18
CA SER A 206 13.71 1.96 1.89
C SER A 206 13.71 0.65 2.68
N ALA A 207 14.71 -0.20 2.49
CA ALA A 207 14.74 -1.56 3.04
C ALA A 207 14.57 -1.63 4.57
N PRO A 208 15.21 -0.79 5.41
CA PRO A 208 15.08 -0.86 6.85
C PRO A 208 13.64 -0.56 7.32
N TYR A 209 12.96 0.35 6.64
CA TYR A 209 11.60 0.78 6.98
C TYR A 209 10.57 -0.26 6.54
N VAL A 210 10.74 -0.86 5.36
CA VAL A 210 9.93 -2.00 4.91
C VAL A 210 10.11 -3.18 5.85
N LYS A 211 11.37 -3.47 6.25
CA LYS A 211 11.67 -4.54 7.21
C LYS A 211 10.93 -4.36 8.54
N ARG A 212 10.86 -3.14 9.08
CA ARG A 212 10.10 -2.84 10.32
C ARG A 212 8.62 -3.17 10.16
N ILE A 213 8.02 -2.90 9.00
CA ILE A 213 6.62 -3.26 8.71
C ILE A 213 6.48 -4.78 8.66
N VAL A 214 7.38 -5.47 7.97
CA VAL A 214 7.37 -6.94 7.90
C VAL A 214 7.48 -7.57 9.29
N ASP A 215 8.45 -7.12 10.09
CA ASP A 215 8.69 -7.65 11.45
C ASP A 215 7.49 -7.40 12.38
N ALA A 216 6.77 -6.29 12.19
CA ALA A 216 5.61 -5.93 13.02
C ALA A 216 4.31 -6.66 12.62
N LEU A 217 4.16 -7.08 11.36
CA LEU A 217 2.88 -7.56 10.82
C LEU A 217 2.88 -9.03 10.45
N ARG A 218 4.00 -9.54 9.91
CA ARG A 218 4.06 -10.89 9.33
C ARG A 218 3.94 -11.97 10.40
N ASP A 219 3.06 -12.94 10.12
CA ASP A 219 2.98 -14.22 10.85
C ASP A 219 2.50 -15.35 9.92
N ASP A 220 2.11 -16.48 10.51
CA ASP A 220 1.67 -17.67 9.74
C ASP A 220 0.34 -17.47 9.00
N ASN A 221 -0.43 -16.45 9.36
CA ASN A 221 -1.74 -16.14 8.80
C ASN A 221 -1.80 -14.79 8.07
N PHE A 222 -0.72 -13.99 8.15
CA PHE A 222 -0.65 -12.67 7.57
C PHE A 222 0.69 -12.43 6.87
N LEU A 223 0.65 -12.19 5.56
CA LEU A 223 1.83 -11.92 4.74
C LEU A 223 1.98 -10.44 4.40
N VAL A 224 3.21 -10.05 4.14
CA VAL A 224 3.55 -8.79 3.48
C VAL A 224 4.10 -9.10 2.10
N ILE A 225 3.40 -8.64 1.06
CA ILE A 225 3.83 -8.76 -0.34
C ILE A 225 4.43 -7.42 -0.74
N TYR A 226 5.69 -7.41 -1.14
CA TYR A 226 6.35 -6.22 -1.64
C TYR A 226 6.10 -6.07 -3.15
N HIS A 227 5.49 -4.97 -3.55
CA HIS A 227 5.21 -4.63 -4.94
C HIS A 227 6.02 -3.40 -5.37
N ASN A 228 6.99 -3.62 -6.22
CA ASN A 228 7.83 -2.56 -6.78
C ASN A 228 7.84 -2.68 -8.30
N CYS A 229 7.44 -1.64 -9.01
CA CYS A 229 7.41 -1.59 -10.47
C CYS A 229 8.54 -0.72 -11.06
N GLY A 230 9.54 -0.36 -10.26
CA GLY A 230 10.67 0.44 -10.70
C GLY A 230 11.73 -0.36 -11.47
N ASN A 231 12.46 0.34 -12.32
CA ASN A 231 13.48 -0.27 -13.17
C ASN A 231 14.70 -0.83 -12.42
N SER A 232 14.95 -0.33 -11.20
CA SER A 232 16.09 -0.74 -10.36
C SER A 232 15.79 -1.94 -9.45
N THR A 233 14.56 -2.47 -9.46
CA THR A 233 14.12 -3.53 -8.52
C THR A 233 15.00 -4.77 -8.56
N ILE A 234 15.45 -5.20 -9.75
CA ILE A 234 16.34 -6.38 -9.89
C ILE A 234 17.69 -6.14 -9.19
N GLN A 235 18.20 -4.91 -9.22
CA GLN A 235 19.48 -4.55 -8.60
C GLN A 235 19.39 -4.48 -7.06
N MET A 236 18.20 -4.39 -6.51
CA MET A 236 17.92 -4.29 -5.08
C MET A 236 17.38 -5.61 -4.48
N ILE A 237 17.40 -6.70 -5.26
CA ILE A 237 16.75 -7.96 -4.85
C ILE A 237 17.30 -8.50 -3.53
N ASP A 238 18.60 -8.36 -3.31
CA ASP A 238 19.28 -8.84 -2.10
C ASP A 238 18.87 -8.03 -0.84
N SER A 239 18.47 -6.77 -1.02
CA SER A 239 17.97 -5.91 0.07
C SER A 239 16.46 -6.13 0.33
N ILE A 240 15.74 -6.76 -0.62
CA ILE A 240 14.29 -7.03 -0.50
C ILE A 240 14.04 -8.40 0.13
N LEU A 241 14.92 -9.37 -0.11
CA LEU A 241 14.80 -10.78 0.35
C LEU A 241 15.45 -10.99 1.72
#